data_eaf80a5889da66a92ab9508b485dc399
#
_entry.id   eaf80a5889da66a92ab9508b485dc399
#
_cell.length_a   1.000
_cell.length_b   1.000
_cell.length_c   1.000
_cell.angle_alpha   90.00
_cell.angle_beta   90.00
_cell.angle_gamma   90.00
#
_symmetry.space_group_name_H-M   'P 1'
#
loop_
_entity.id
_entity.type
_entity.pdbx_description
1 polymer ?
#
loop_
_entity_poly.entity_id
_entity_poly.type
_entity_poly.pdbx_seq_one_letter_code
_entity_poly.pdbx_strand_id
1 'polypeptide(L)'
;MEDGALGLSTSLQYVPDRFASTEEITELAKVAARYGGVYFTHQRSESGRIFESLDEVFTIAERAGIPAEIWHLKTAYKANFGKMPEVLRRIEAARARGLDVTANQYPYDRASNGLDACLPLWVREGGLDKMIARLQDPAMRERIKKDMDEPNPQTWENQWYGSNGGDGVMLSSVLNPELRKYEGMTLTEIGKAMGKDPRDAVMDLVIADRGESSVIISIMTEEDVRTALKHPLVGIGTDSPAKAEDGKLSESKSHPRAWGSFPRILGTYVRDENLLSLEEAIRKMTSKAAARVRLYDRGLLRPGMMADITIFDSRTIRDASTFLDPTHYSVGIKHVFVNGRAVVSNGAITNERPGRPIRGPGYHGK
;
A
#
# COMPACT_ATOMS: atom_id res chain seq x y z
N MET A 1 14.72 -16.35 8.54
CA MET A 1 13.63 -16.93 9.35
C MET A 1 14.07 -17.15 10.80
N GLU A 2 15.23 -17.71 11.05
CA GLU A 2 15.75 -17.99 12.41
C GLU A 2 15.97 -16.74 13.26
N ASP A 3 16.26 -15.60 12.66
CA ASP A 3 16.34 -14.29 13.33
C ASP A 3 14.98 -13.68 13.67
N GLY A 4 13.88 -14.34 13.29
CA GLY A 4 12.52 -13.96 13.63
C GLY A 4 11.73 -13.27 12.51
N ALA A 5 12.10 -13.44 11.24
CA ALA A 5 11.27 -12.98 10.12
C ALA A 5 9.92 -13.69 10.11
N LEU A 6 8.85 -12.97 9.76
CA LEU A 6 7.48 -13.49 9.68
C LEU A 6 7.22 -14.28 8.38
N GLY A 7 8.05 -14.04 7.36
CA GLY A 7 7.90 -14.69 6.06
C GLY A 7 8.78 -14.07 4.99
N LEU A 8 8.42 -14.32 3.73
CA LEU A 8 9.00 -13.72 2.53
C LEU A 8 8.07 -12.63 2.02
N SER A 9 8.59 -11.48 1.63
CA SER A 9 7.83 -10.44 0.94
C SER A 9 8.46 -10.06 -0.39
N THR A 10 7.62 -9.68 -1.37
CA THR A 10 8.04 -9.20 -2.68
C THR A 10 7.21 -8.00 -3.12
N SER A 11 7.78 -7.19 -4.01
CA SER A 11 7.13 -6.07 -4.68
C SER A 11 7.32 -6.17 -6.19
N LEU A 12 6.68 -7.17 -6.81
CA LEU A 12 6.96 -7.64 -8.18
C LEU A 12 6.63 -6.63 -9.30
N GLN A 13 5.98 -5.54 -8.99
CA GLN A 13 5.78 -4.42 -9.92
C GLN A 13 7.04 -3.57 -10.08
N TYR A 14 7.89 -3.52 -9.07
CA TYR A 14 9.02 -2.59 -8.98
C TYR A 14 10.37 -3.26 -9.22
N VAL A 15 11.35 -2.46 -9.67
CA VAL A 15 12.74 -2.88 -9.76
C VAL A 15 13.38 -2.86 -8.37
N PRO A 16 14.17 -3.88 -7.98
CA PRO A 16 14.66 -5.00 -8.79
C PRO A 16 13.73 -6.23 -8.85
N ASP A 17 12.75 -6.36 -7.96
CA ASP A 17 11.91 -7.56 -7.77
C ASP A 17 11.19 -7.99 -9.06
N ARG A 18 10.89 -7.03 -9.95
CA ARG A 18 10.24 -7.28 -11.24
C ARG A 18 10.99 -8.27 -12.11
N PHE A 19 12.32 -8.36 -11.98
CA PHE A 19 13.16 -9.26 -12.77
C PHE A 19 13.20 -10.68 -12.21
N ALA A 20 12.75 -10.89 -10.97
CA ALA A 20 12.69 -12.22 -10.40
C ALA A 20 11.64 -13.08 -11.11
N SER A 21 11.99 -14.33 -11.41
CA SER A 21 11.07 -15.30 -12.00
C SER A 21 10.15 -15.90 -10.93
N THR A 22 9.01 -16.44 -11.35
CA THR A 22 8.10 -17.19 -10.46
C THR A 22 8.81 -18.37 -9.79
N GLU A 23 9.72 -19.03 -10.52
CA GLU A 23 10.53 -20.13 -10.02
C GLU A 23 11.47 -19.71 -8.90
N GLU A 24 12.19 -18.60 -9.10
CA GLU A 24 13.08 -18.04 -8.08
C GLU A 24 12.34 -17.70 -6.79
N ILE A 25 11.21 -17.01 -6.89
CA ILE A 25 10.38 -16.66 -5.73
C ILE A 25 9.84 -17.94 -5.07
N THR A 26 9.43 -18.93 -5.86
CA THR A 26 8.95 -20.21 -5.32
C THR A 26 10.02 -20.92 -4.49
N GLU A 27 11.29 -20.94 -4.94
CA GLU A 27 12.38 -21.56 -4.18
C GLU A 27 12.65 -20.82 -2.86
N LEU A 28 12.63 -19.48 -2.86
CA LEU A 28 12.73 -18.67 -1.63
C LEU A 28 11.52 -18.91 -0.70
N ALA A 29 10.32 -18.99 -1.26
CA ALA A 29 9.09 -19.25 -0.51
C ALA A 29 9.09 -20.64 0.16
N LYS A 30 9.65 -21.66 -0.48
CA LYS A 30 9.85 -23.01 0.13
C LYS A 30 10.72 -22.93 1.38
N VAL A 31 11.74 -22.08 1.38
CA VAL A 31 12.57 -21.88 2.58
C VAL A 31 11.74 -21.25 3.70
N ALA A 32 10.99 -20.18 3.41
CA ALA A 32 10.12 -19.55 4.39
C ALA A 32 9.05 -20.50 4.93
N ALA A 33 8.47 -21.35 4.07
CA ALA A 33 7.46 -22.34 4.44
C ALA A 33 7.94 -23.34 5.50
N ARG A 34 9.20 -23.82 5.40
CA ARG A 34 9.81 -24.75 6.38
C ARG A 34 9.80 -24.19 7.81
N TYR A 35 9.87 -22.89 7.95
CA TYR A 35 9.81 -22.19 9.24
C TYR A 35 8.39 -21.72 9.60
N GLY A 36 7.38 -22.13 8.85
CA GLY A 36 6.01 -21.70 9.09
C GLY A 36 5.72 -20.25 8.71
N GLY A 37 6.52 -19.64 7.84
CA GLY A 37 6.34 -18.28 7.36
C GLY A 37 5.15 -18.10 6.41
N VAL A 38 4.90 -16.86 6.02
CA VAL A 38 3.86 -16.46 5.07
C VAL A 38 4.52 -15.75 3.88
N TYR A 39 3.98 -15.92 2.68
CA TYR A 39 4.37 -15.15 1.50
C TYR A 39 3.47 -13.92 1.39
N PHE A 40 4.08 -12.74 1.37
CA PHE A 40 3.40 -11.46 1.19
C PHE A 40 3.80 -10.85 -0.14
N THR A 41 2.88 -10.27 -0.88
CA THR A 41 3.24 -9.68 -2.17
C THR A 41 2.43 -8.46 -2.55
N HIS A 42 3.14 -7.38 -2.93
CA HIS A 42 2.66 -6.48 -3.95
C HIS A 42 2.80 -7.23 -5.28
N GLN A 43 1.69 -7.66 -5.85
CA GLN A 43 1.70 -8.56 -7.02
C GLN A 43 2.29 -7.88 -8.26
N ARG A 44 2.66 -8.68 -9.27
CA ARG A 44 3.38 -8.24 -10.47
C ARG A 44 2.60 -7.24 -11.32
N SER A 45 1.27 -7.34 -11.32
CA SER A 45 0.37 -6.40 -11.97
C SER A 45 -0.92 -6.27 -11.18
N GLU A 46 -1.37 -5.04 -10.99
CA GLU A 46 -2.66 -4.68 -10.40
C GLU A 46 -3.64 -4.16 -11.45
N SER A 47 -3.23 -4.14 -12.72
CA SER A 47 -3.97 -3.56 -13.84
C SER A 47 -4.30 -4.57 -14.94
N GLY A 48 -3.87 -4.37 -16.16
CA GLY A 48 -4.25 -5.17 -17.33
C GLY A 48 -3.94 -6.66 -17.22
N ARG A 49 -2.97 -7.05 -16.40
CA ARG A 49 -2.54 -8.45 -16.17
C ARG A 49 -2.81 -8.93 -14.75
N ILE A 50 -3.84 -8.40 -14.10
CA ILE A 50 -4.18 -8.74 -12.72
C ILE A 50 -4.48 -10.24 -12.54
N PHE A 51 -5.14 -10.87 -13.50
CA PHE A 51 -5.52 -12.28 -13.40
C PHE A 51 -4.29 -13.19 -13.50
N GLU A 52 -3.36 -12.89 -14.40
CA GLU A 52 -2.08 -13.61 -14.49
C GLU A 52 -1.24 -13.42 -13.22
N SER A 53 -1.26 -12.22 -12.64
CA SER A 53 -0.62 -11.95 -11.35
C SER A 53 -1.21 -12.77 -10.21
N LEU A 54 -2.53 -12.92 -10.15
CA LEU A 54 -3.19 -13.80 -9.17
C LEU A 54 -2.77 -15.27 -9.39
N ASP A 55 -2.73 -15.73 -10.63
CA ASP A 55 -2.33 -17.09 -10.95
C ASP A 55 -0.85 -17.35 -10.59
N GLU A 56 0.02 -16.33 -10.70
CA GLU A 56 1.41 -16.39 -10.19
C GLU A 56 1.43 -16.56 -8.66
N VAL A 57 0.66 -15.77 -7.92
CA VAL A 57 0.58 -15.90 -6.44
C VAL A 57 0.06 -17.29 -6.05
N PHE A 58 -0.97 -17.78 -6.72
CA PHE A 58 -1.52 -19.13 -6.46
C PHE A 58 -0.50 -20.23 -6.76
N THR A 59 0.26 -20.08 -7.85
CA THR A 59 1.33 -21.01 -8.24
C THR A 59 2.44 -21.06 -7.19
N ILE A 60 2.88 -19.91 -6.70
CA ILE A 60 3.91 -19.81 -5.63
C ILE A 60 3.37 -20.46 -4.35
N ALA A 61 2.15 -20.11 -3.93
CA ALA A 61 1.54 -20.66 -2.72
C ALA A 61 1.42 -22.19 -2.78
N GLU A 62 0.96 -22.74 -3.92
CA GLU A 62 0.80 -24.18 -4.13
C GLU A 62 2.14 -24.91 -4.16
N ARG A 63 3.07 -24.47 -5.01
CA ARG A 63 4.37 -25.15 -5.19
C ARG A 63 5.28 -25.06 -3.97
N ALA A 64 5.20 -23.95 -3.21
CA ALA A 64 5.98 -23.78 -1.99
C ALA A 64 5.28 -24.36 -0.73
N GLY A 65 3.99 -24.69 -0.80
CA GLY A 65 3.20 -25.10 0.35
C GLY A 65 3.11 -24.02 1.43
N ILE A 66 3.00 -22.73 1.02
CA ILE A 66 3.07 -21.57 1.88
C ILE A 66 1.76 -20.78 1.86
N PRO A 67 1.23 -20.32 3.01
CA PRO A 67 0.14 -19.33 3.01
C PRO A 67 0.56 -18.05 2.30
N ALA A 68 -0.34 -17.44 1.50
CA ALA A 68 -0.04 -16.20 0.79
C ALA A 68 -1.02 -15.08 1.14
N GLU A 69 -0.51 -13.86 1.29
CA GLU A 69 -1.29 -12.64 1.49
C GLU A 69 -1.01 -11.66 0.35
N ILE A 70 -2.07 -11.31 -0.39
CA ILE A 70 -1.99 -10.28 -1.42
C ILE A 70 -2.15 -8.92 -0.73
N TRP A 71 -1.12 -8.08 -0.78
CA TRP A 71 -1.17 -6.76 -0.19
C TRP A 71 -2.03 -5.80 -1.00
N HIS A 72 -2.75 -4.91 -0.31
CA HIS A 72 -3.50 -3.77 -0.84
C HIS A 72 -4.20 -4.05 -2.18
N LEU A 73 -5.03 -5.11 -2.20
CA LEU A 73 -5.71 -5.62 -3.38
C LEU A 73 -6.39 -4.51 -4.20
N LYS A 74 -6.08 -4.43 -5.50
CA LYS A 74 -6.59 -3.41 -6.42
C LYS A 74 -7.01 -4.02 -7.75
N THR A 75 -7.96 -3.36 -8.40
CA THR A 75 -8.25 -3.45 -9.82
C THR A 75 -7.94 -2.09 -10.44
N ALA A 76 -6.64 -1.89 -10.70
CA ALA A 76 -6.09 -0.59 -10.98
C ALA A 76 -6.48 -0.07 -12.37
N TYR A 77 -6.79 1.23 -12.42
CA TYR A 77 -7.08 2.03 -13.60
C TYR A 77 -8.40 1.72 -14.30
N LYS A 78 -8.88 2.69 -15.06
CA LYS A 78 -10.22 2.72 -15.68
C LYS A 78 -10.60 1.44 -16.45
N ALA A 79 -9.64 0.82 -17.13
CA ALA A 79 -9.88 -0.41 -17.90
C ALA A 79 -10.21 -1.64 -17.02
N ASN A 80 -9.96 -1.54 -15.71
CA ASN A 80 -10.14 -2.62 -14.75
C ASN A 80 -11.18 -2.33 -13.67
N PHE A 81 -11.75 -1.14 -13.65
CA PHE A 81 -12.81 -0.77 -12.70
C PHE A 81 -13.99 -1.74 -12.81
N GLY A 82 -14.51 -2.17 -11.66
CA GLY A 82 -15.59 -3.14 -11.56
C GLY A 82 -15.16 -4.61 -11.67
N LYS A 83 -13.86 -4.93 -11.81
CA LYS A 83 -13.36 -6.32 -11.84
C LYS A 83 -13.13 -6.93 -10.45
N MET A 84 -13.29 -6.18 -9.36
CA MET A 84 -13.06 -6.68 -8.01
C MET A 84 -13.88 -7.93 -7.66
N PRO A 85 -15.16 -8.08 -8.05
CA PRO A 85 -15.89 -9.32 -7.82
C PRO A 85 -15.24 -10.55 -8.44
N GLU A 86 -14.69 -10.43 -9.65
CA GLU A 86 -14.00 -11.54 -10.33
C GLU A 86 -12.66 -11.88 -9.63
N VAL A 87 -11.90 -10.87 -9.19
CA VAL A 87 -10.68 -11.05 -8.41
C VAL A 87 -10.98 -11.85 -7.13
N LEU A 88 -12.01 -11.46 -6.40
CA LEU A 88 -12.43 -12.14 -5.15
C LEU A 88 -12.88 -13.58 -5.42
N ARG A 89 -13.67 -13.82 -6.48
CA ARG A 89 -14.10 -15.16 -6.90
C ARG A 89 -12.90 -16.07 -7.22
N ARG A 90 -11.84 -15.55 -7.83
CA ARG A 90 -10.61 -16.31 -8.10
C ARG A 90 -9.88 -16.67 -6.80
N ILE A 91 -9.81 -15.76 -5.84
CA ILE A 91 -9.23 -16.03 -4.50
C ILE A 91 -10.06 -17.12 -3.79
N GLU A 92 -11.40 -17.04 -3.84
CA GLU A 92 -12.29 -18.07 -3.29
C GLU A 92 -12.07 -19.42 -3.94
N ALA A 93 -11.95 -19.47 -5.28
CA ALA A 93 -11.69 -20.71 -6.03
C ALA A 93 -10.31 -21.32 -5.67
N ALA A 94 -9.28 -20.49 -5.46
CA ALA A 94 -7.99 -20.96 -4.99
C ALA A 94 -8.09 -21.56 -3.57
N ARG A 95 -8.84 -20.93 -2.67
CA ARG A 95 -9.10 -21.48 -1.33
C ARG A 95 -9.91 -22.78 -1.37
N ALA A 96 -10.90 -22.88 -2.24
CA ALA A 96 -11.67 -24.12 -2.43
C ALA A 96 -10.80 -25.30 -2.88
N ARG A 97 -9.67 -25.04 -3.55
CA ARG A 97 -8.65 -26.05 -3.87
C ARG A 97 -7.67 -26.34 -2.73
N GLY A 98 -7.83 -25.69 -1.56
CA GLY A 98 -6.99 -25.92 -0.39
C GLY A 98 -5.84 -24.91 -0.21
N LEU A 99 -5.70 -23.89 -1.05
CA LEU A 99 -4.68 -22.87 -0.89
C LEU A 99 -5.07 -21.88 0.18
N ASP A 100 -4.19 -21.59 1.14
CA ASP A 100 -4.42 -20.57 2.15
C ASP A 100 -4.00 -19.18 1.63
N VAL A 101 -4.84 -18.59 0.77
CA VAL A 101 -4.65 -17.26 0.19
C VAL A 101 -5.67 -16.30 0.77
N THR A 102 -5.22 -15.12 1.20
CA THR A 102 -6.05 -13.99 1.62
C THR A 102 -5.48 -12.69 1.05
N ALA A 103 -6.16 -11.58 1.30
CA ALA A 103 -5.72 -10.26 0.87
C ALA A 103 -6.00 -9.22 1.96
N ASN A 104 -5.44 -8.02 1.80
CA ASN A 104 -5.82 -6.85 2.56
C ASN A 104 -6.09 -5.65 1.65
N GLN A 105 -6.72 -4.62 2.20
CA GLN A 105 -7.10 -3.40 1.49
C GLN A 105 -6.99 -2.21 2.44
N TYR A 106 -6.54 -1.06 1.96
CA TYR A 106 -6.69 0.22 2.65
C TYR A 106 -7.96 0.95 2.17
N PRO A 107 -8.58 1.79 3.02
CA PRO A 107 -9.90 2.36 2.73
C PRO A 107 -9.84 3.68 1.95
N TYR A 108 -9.14 3.73 0.84
CA TYR A 108 -9.00 4.91 -0.04
C TYR A 108 -8.94 4.47 -1.50
N ASP A 109 -9.45 5.31 -2.39
CA ASP A 109 -9.51 5.10 -3.84
C ASP A 109 -8.24 5.51 -4.59
N ARG A 110 -7.29 6.14 -3.90
CA ARG A 110 -6.01 6.56 -4.44
C ARG A 110 -4.85 5.79 -3.85
N ALA A 111 -3.78 5.67 -4.62
CA ALA A 111 -2.51 5.11 -4.17
C ALA A 111 -1.45 6.21 -3.98
N SER A 112 -0.31 5.84 -3.41
CA SER A 112 0.88 6.70 -3.37
C SER A 112 2.08 5.93 -3.91
N ASN A 113 2.92 6.61 -4.69
CA ASN A 113 4.10 6.04 -5.31
C ASN A 113 5.18 7.11 -5.53
N GLY A 114 6.37 6.71 -5.97
CA GLY A 114 7.36 7.63 -6.52
C GLY A 114 6.88 8.23 -7.85
N LEU A 115 7.23 9.49 -8.12
CA LEU A 115 6.88 10.16 -9.36
C LEU A 115 7.48 9.46 -10.58
N ASP A 116 8.67 8.86 -10.44
CA ASP A 116 9.37 8.11 -11.47
C ASP A 116 8.59 6.87 -11.96
N ALA A 117 7.61 6.39 -11.18
CA ALA A 117 6.73 5.31 -11.60
C ALA A 117 5.78 5.71 -12.76
N CYS A 118 5.62 7.00 -13.02
CA CYS A 118 4.92 7.51 -14.21
C CYS A 118 5.76 7.40 -15.50
N LEU A 119 7.05 7.05 -15.39
CA LEU A 119 7.97 6.92 -16.52
C LEU A 119 8.05 5.47 -17.01
N PRO A 120 8.31 5.22 -18.33
CA PRO A 120 8.54 3.89 -18.84
C PRO A 120 9.66 3.15 -18.10
N LEU A 121 9.51 1.83 -17.93
CA LEU A 121 10.44 1.02 -17.15
C LEU A 121 11.90 1.16 -17.62
N TRP A 122 12.14 1.16 -18.95
CA TRP A 122 13.48 1.27 -19.51
C TRP A 122 14.22 2.57 -19.14
N VAL A 123 13.47 3.63 -18.80
CA VAL A 123 14.06 4.91 -18.36
C VAL A 123 14.81 4.73 -17.05
N ARG A 124 14.30 3.86 -16.16
CA ARG A 124 14.85 3.60 -14.83
C ARG A 124 15.95 2.54 -14.79
N GLU A 125 16.18 1.83 -15.90
CA GLU A 125 17.22 0.80 -15.99
C GLU A 125 18.62 1.37 -15.76
N GLY A 126 19.40 0.70 -14.92
CA GLY A 126 20.80 1.05 -14.61
C GLY A 126 20.96 2.13 -13.54
N GLY A 127 19.89 2.46 -12.83
CA GLY A 127 19.90 3.31 -11.63
C GLY A 127 19.72 4.80 -11.91
N LEU A 128 19.75 5.58 -10.83
CA LEU A 128 19.36 6.99 -10.81
C LEU A 128 20.14 7.86 -11.80
N ASP A 129 21.46 7.75 -11.83
CA ASP A 129 22.28 8.63 -12.69
C ASP A 129 22.03 8.38 -14.18
N LYS A 130 21.80 7.11 -14.57
CA LYS A 130 21.43 6.78 -15.95
C LYS A 130 20.00 7.24 -16.28
N MET A 131 19.10 7.17 -15.33
CA MET A 131 17.75 7.72 -15.47
C MET A 131 17.83 9.22 -15.73
N ILE A 132 18.52 9.97 -14.89
CA ILE A 132 18.67 11.43 -15.02
C ILE A 132 19.31 11.79 -16.38
N ALA A 133 20.35 11.08 -16.81
CA ALA A 133 20.99 11.32 -18.11
C ALA A 133 19.98 11.15 -19.29
N ARG A 134 19.12 10.12 -19.25
CA ARG A 134 18.06 9.93 -20.27
C ARG A 134 17.02 11.04 -20.23
N LEU A 135 16.65 11.50 -19.03
CA LEU A 135 15.66 12.58 -18.85
C LEU A 135 16.21 13.95 -19.31
N GLN A 136 17.52 14.13 -19.37
CA GLN A 136 18.18 15.34 -19.88
C GLN A 136 18.37 15.34 -21.39
N ASP A 137 18.30 14.18 -22.05
CA ASP A 137 18.48 14.05 -23.50
C ASP A 137 17.18 14.41 -24.25
N PRO A 138 17.17 15.43 -25.12
CA PRO A 138 15.96 15.84 -25.84
C PRO A 138 15.33 14.73 -26.71
N ALA A 139 16.16 13.90 -27.36
CA ALA A 139 15.65 12.82 -28.21
C ALA A 139 14.99 11.72 -27.36
N MET A 140 15.57 11.41 -26.18
CA MET A 140 14.98 10.47 -25.23
C MET A 140 13.67 11.02 -24.66
N ARG A 141 13.56 12.32 -24.37
CA ARG A 141 12.32 12.93 -23.87
C ARG A 141 11.15 12.73 -24.84
N GLU A 142 11.34 12.91 -26.13
CA GLU A 142 10.29 12.66 -27.13
C GLU A 142 9.86 11.20 -27.15
N ARG A 143 10.79 10.26 -27.06
CA ARG A 143 10.49 8.84 -26.94
C ARG A 143 9.72 8.54 -25.65
N ILE A 144 10.15 9.09 -24.50
CA ILE A 144 9.49 8.91 -23.21
C ILE A 144 8.06 9.40 -23.28
N LYS A 145 7.80 10.60 -23.82
CA LYS A 145 6.43 11.13 -23.99
C LYS A 145 5.55 10.22 -24.81
N LYS A 146 6.09 9.67 -25.91
CA LYS A 146 5.34 8.71 -26.74
C LYS A 146 5.00 7.44 -25.98
N ASP A 147 5.94 6.89 -25.22
CA ASP A 147 5.73 5.67 -24.46
C ASP A 147 4.77 5.92 -23.27
N MET A 148 4.78 7.14 -22.66
CA MET A 148 3.79 7.53 -21.63
C MET A 148 2.36 7.58 -22.19
N ASP A 149 2.17 7.83 -23.46
CA ASP A 149 0.84 7.82 -24.10
C ASP A 149 0.39 6.41 -24.54
N GLU A 150 1.23 5.37 -24.38
CA GLU A 150 0.88 4.00 -24.72
C GLU A 150 -0.19 3.45 -23.76
N PRO A 151 -1.38 3.08 -24.22
CA PRO A 151 -2.49 2.72 -23.33
C PRO A 151 -2.31 1.39 -22.61
N ASN A 152 -1.55 0.46 -23.17
CA ASN A 152 -1.42 -0.89 -22.63
C ASN A 152 -0.04 -1.51 -22.91
N PRO A 153 1.04 -0.94 -22.37
CA PRO A 153 2.37 -1.49 -22.58
C PRO A 153 2.51 -2.87 -21.92
N GLN A 154 3.15 -3.80 -22.61
CA GLN A 154 3.29 -5.19 -22.16
C GLN A 154 4.36 -5.35 -21.06
N THR A 155 5.28 -4.40 -20.95
CA THR A 155 6.47 -4.51 -20.10
C THR A 155 6.39 -3.78 -18.76
N TRP A 156 5.42 -2.86 -18.60
CA TRP A 156 5.27 -2.06 -17.39
C TRP A 156 3.82 -1.61 -17.19
N GLU A 157 3.45 -1.16 -15.99
CA GLU A 157 2.16 -0.55 -15.71
C GLU A 157 2.25 0.96 -15.94
N ASN A 158 1.56 1.45 -16.96
CA ASN A 158 1.56 2.86 -17.31
C ASN A 158 0.65 3.65 -16.36
N GLN A 159 1.23 4.11 -15.25
CA GLN A 159 0.51 4.87 -14.24
C GLN A 159 0.06 6.23 -14.75
N TRP A 160 0.82 6.84 -15.66
CA TRP A 160 0.45 8.09 -16.31
C TRP A 160 -0.86 7.91 -17.11
N TYR A 161 -0.85 7.04 -18.09
CA TYR A 161 -2.02 6.81 -18.94
C TYR A 161 -3.22 6.29 -18.16
N GLY A 162 -2.99 5.33 -17.30
CA GLY A 162 -4.04 4.67 -16.51
C GLY A 162 -4.77 5.60 -15.54
N SER A 163 -4.10 6.64 -15.07
CA SER A 163 -4.65 7.65 -14.14
C SER A 163 -5.29 8.85 -14.85
N ASN A 164 -5.52 8.81 -16.13
CA ASN A 164 -5.99 9.94 -16.93
C ASN A 164 -4.95 11.06 -17.09
N GLY A 165 -3.69 10.68 -17.31
CA GLY A 165 -2.58 11.61 -17.49
C GLY A 165 -2.30 12.43 -16.23
N GLY A 166 -1.87 13.66 -16.44
CA GLY A 166 -1.49 14.55 -15.34
C GLY A 166 -2.62 14.94 -14.39
N ASP A 167 -3.88 14.82 -14.80
CA ASP A 167 -5.05 15.18 -13.97
C ASP A 167 -5.26 14.18 -12.83
N GLY A 168 -4.92 12.91 -13.05
CA GLY A 168 -5.07 11.85 -12.06
C GLY A 168 -3.86 11.67 -11.15
N VAL A 169 -2.80 12.46 -11.32
CA VAL A 169 -1.55 12.36 -10.54
C VAL A 169 -1.26 13.69 -9.84
N MET A 170 -1.22 13.68 -8.52
CA MET A 170 -0.96 14.85 -7.67
C MET A 170 0.39 14.72 -6.99
N LEU A 171 1.23 15.73 -7.07
CA LEU A 171 2.51 15.78 -6.33
C LEU A 171 2.22 15.89 -4.83
N SER A 172 2.71 14.93 -4.05
CA SER A 172 2.41 14.89 -2.61
C SER A 172 3.58 15.38 -1.75
N SER A 173 4.80 14.99 -2.06
CA SER A 173 5.97 15.43 -1.32
C SER A 173 7.22 15.48 -2.18
N VAL A 174 8.13 16.39 -1.83
CA VAL A 174 9.44 16.57 -2.43
C VAL A 174 10.51 16.78 -1.37
N LEU A 175 11.75 16.39 -1.65
CA LEU A 175 12.90 16.74 -0.80
C LEU A 175 13.46 18.12 -1.15
N ASN A 176 13.47 18.51 -2.43
CA ASN A 176 13.95 19.82 -2.86
C ASN A 176 12.99 20.95 -2.41
N PRO A 177 13.41 21.88 -1.52
CA PRO A 177 12.53 22.92 -1.02
C PRO A 177 11.96 23.86 -2.10
N GLU A 178 12.64 24.04 -3.21
CA GLU A 178 12.17 24.90 -4.32
C GLU A 178 10.94 24.33 -5.04
N LEU A 179 10.72 23.01 -4.92
CA LEU A 179 9.60 22.33 -5.51
C LEU A 179 8.36 22.28 -4.61
N ARG A 180 8.49 22.59 -3.31
CA ARG A 180 7.38 22.52 -2.32
C ARG A 180 6.15 23.34 -2.71
N LYS A 181 6.34 24.40 -3.51
CA LYS A 181 5.24 25.22 -4.04
C LYS A 181 4.27 24.45 -4.96
N TYR A 182 4.69 23.28 -5.45
CA TYR A 182 3.89 22.41 -6.31
C TYR A 182 3.19 21.28 -5.54
N GLU A 183 3.48 21.08 -4.26
CA GLU A 183 2.83 20.05 -3.46
C GLU A 183 1.32 20.31 -3.34
N GLY A 184 0.52 19.28 -3.65
CA GLY A 184 -0.94 19.35 -3.71
C GLY A 184 -1.50 19.72 -5.09
N MET A 185 -0.64 20.07 -6.05
CA MET A 185 -1.05 20.32 -7.44
C MET A 185 -1.02 19.03 -8.26
N THR A 186 -1.93 18.91 -9.22
CA THR A 186 -1.86 17.88 -10.26
C THR A 186 -0.71 18.14 -11.22
N LEU A 187 -0.21 17.12 -11.88
CA LEU A 187 0.89 17.29 -12.87
C LEU A 187 0.46 18.15 -14.05
N THR A 188 -0.83 18.17 -14.41
CA THR A 188 -1.40 19.10 -15.40
C THR A 188 -1.29 20.56 -14.93
N GLU A 189 -1.65 20.83 -13.67
CA GLU A 189 -1.52 22.19 -13.09
C GLU A 189 -0.06 22.62 -12.99
N ILE A 190 0.84 21.70 -12.63
CA ILE A 190 2.28 21.96 -12.57
C ILE A 190 2.84 22.28 -13.97
N GLY A 191 2.48 21.48 -14.98
CA GLY A 191 2.88 21.73 -16.37
C GLY A 191 2.43 23.13 -16.83
N LYS A 192 1.19 23.50 -16.54
CA LYS A 192 0.66 24.84 -16.82
C LYS A 192 1.44 25.94 -16.09
N ALA A 193 1.73 25.76 -14.79
CA ALA A 193 2.51 26.70 -13.98
C ALA A 193 3.95 26.87 -14.48
N MET A 194 4.54 25.81 -15.02
CA MET A 194 5.88 25.81 -15.63
C MET A 194 5.89 26.28 -17.10
N GLY A 195 4.72 26.46 -17.74
CA GLY A 195 4.61 26.76 -19.16
C GLY A 195 5.08 25.63 -20.08
N LYS A 196 4.90 24.37 -19.68
CA LYS A 196 5.41 23.16 -20.34
C LYS A 196 4.33 22.09 -20.51
N ASP A 197 4.61 21.12 -21.38
CA ASP A 197 3.87 19.86 -21.41
C ASP A 197 3.94 19.18 -20.04
N PRO A 198 2.84 18.68 -19.48
CA PRO A 198 2.85 18.00 -18.17
C PRO A 198 3.84 16.82 -18.10
N ARG A 199 4.09 16.11 -19.21
CA ARG A 199 5.08 15.03 -19.28
C ARG A 199 6.52 15.55 -19.16
N ASP A 200 6.80 16.72 -19.71
CA ASP A 200 8.07 17.42 -19.51
C ASP A 200 8.22 17.88 -18.05
N ALA A 201 7.14 18.35 -17.42
CA ALA A 201 7.16 18.72 -16.01
C ALA A 201 7.47 17.49 -15.11
N VAL A 202 6.92 16.30 -15.41
CA VAL A 202 7.29 15.06 -14.72
C VAL A 202 8.80 14.83 -14.77
N MET A 203 9.38 14.89 -15.97
CA MET A 203 10.82 14.64 -16.16
C MET A 203 11.68 15.68 -15.44
N ASP A 204 11.29 16.96 -15.49
CA ASP A 204 12.01 18.05 -14.81
C ASP A 204 11.93 17.91 -13.28
N LEU A 205 10.78 17.54 -12.73
CA LEU A 205 10.61 17.28 -11.29
C LEU A 205 11.48 16.10 -10.84
N VAL A 206 11.48 14.98 -11.58
CA VAL A 206 12.33 13.82 -11.27
C VAL A 206 13.81 14.19 -11.30
N ILE A 207 14.26 15.01 -12.26
CA ILE A 207 15.64 15.50 -12.31
C ILE A 207 15.95 16.38 -11.09
N ALA A 208 15.09 17.38 -10.83
CA ALA A 208 15.34 18.40 -9.81
C ALA A 208 15.28 17.85 -8.38
N ASP A 209 14.50 16.81 -8.15
CA ASP A 209 14.35 16.14 -6.84
C ASP A 209 15.12 14.81 -6.79
N ARG A 210 15.89 14.48 -7.82
CA ARG A 210 16.69 13.27 -7.93
C ARG A 210 15.89 11.97 -7.68
N GLY A 211 14.64 11.93 -8.16
CA GLY A 211 13.78 10.76 -8.05
C GLY A 211 13.08 10.58 -6.68
N GLU A 212 13.25 11.51 -5.75
CA GLU A 212 12.70 11.40 -4.39
C GLU A 212 11.25 11.92 -4.26
N SER A 213 10.71 12.52 -5.33
CA SER A 213 9.34 13.04 -5.36
C SER A 213 8.32 11.91 -5.23
N SER A 214 7.32 12.12 -4.37
CA SER A 214 6.19 11.21 -4.21
C SER A 214 4.90 11.81 -4.78
N VAL A 215 4.01 10.94 -5.25
CA VAL A 215 2.71 11.31 -5.81
C VAL A 215 1.56 10.54 -5.19
N ILE A 216 0.37 11.11 -5.27
CA ILE A 216 -0.91 10.47 -5.01
C ILE A 216 -1.60 10.26 -6.36
N ILE A 217 -2.03 9.03 -6.63
CA ILE A 217 -2.50 8.59 -7.93
C ILE A 217 -3.94 8.10 -7.82
N SER A 218 -4.84 8.60 -8.66
CA SER A 218 -6.20 8.10 -8.80
C SER A 218 -6.16 6.75 -9.54
N ILE A 219 -6.45 5.67 -8.83
CA ILE A 219 -6.13 4.32 -9.31
C ILE A 219 -7.29 3.33 -9.15
N MET A 220 -8.24 3.59 -8.24
CA MET A 220 -9.36 2.70 -7.93
C MET A 220 -10.69 3.46 -7.96
N THR A 221 -11.79 2.73 -7.89
CA THR A 221 -13.11 3.28 -7.58
C THR A 221 -13.46 2.98 -6.12
N GLU A 222 -14.22 3.86 -5.49
CA GLU A 222 -14.79 3.61 -4.16
C GLU A 222 -15.69 2.36 -4.14
N GLU A 223 -16.33 2.00 -5.26
CA GLU A 223 -17.14 0.80 -5.37
C GLU A 223 -16.30 -0.48 -5.28
N ASP A 224 -15.15 -0.53 -5.97
CA ASP A 224 -14.21 -1.64 -5.87
C ASP A 224 -13.59 -1.74 -4.47
N VAL A 225 -13.27 -0.60 -3.84
CA VAL A 225 -12.80 -0.55 -2.45
C VAL A 225 -13.86 -1.12 -1.51
N ARG A 226 -15.12 -0.69 -1.60
CA ARG A 226 -16.24 -1.23 -0.79
C ARG A 226 -16.44 -2.72 -1.02
N THR A 227 -16.37 -3.16 -2.26
CA THR A 227 -16.50 -4.58 -2.63
C THR A 227 -15.41 -5.42 -1.96
N ALA A 228 -14.16 -4.97 -2.00
CA ALA A 228 -13.04 -5.65 -1.33
C ALA A 228 -13.19 -5.63 0.20
N LEU A 229 -13.48 -4.46 0.79
CA LEU A 229 -13.63 -4.32 2.24
C LEU A 229 -14.73 -5.19 2.82
N LYS A 230 -15.84 -5.38 2.09
CA LYS A 230 -16.97 -6.22 2.51
C LYS A 230 -16.62 -7.71 2.54
N HIS A 231 -15.66 -8.14 1.74
CA HIS A 231 -15.37 -9.57 1.57
C HIS A 231 -14.63 -10.16 2.80
N PRO A 232 -15.04 -11.33 3.33
CA PRO A 232 -14.48 -11.88 4.59
C PRO A 232 -13.00 -12.28 4.47
N LEU A 233 -12.51 -12.59 3.27
CA LEU A 233 -11.10 -12.93 3.03
C LEU A 233 -10.17 -11.71 2.96
N VAL A 234 -10.72 -10.49 2.84
CA VAL A 234 -9.94 -9.26 2.78
C VAL A 234 -9.81 -8.64 4.17
N GLY A 235 -8.58 -8.48 4.65
CA GLY A 235 -8.25 -7.75 5.88
C GLY A 235 -8.12 -6.25 5.65
N ILE A 236 -7.79 -5.51 6.71
CA ILE A 236 -7.52 -4.07 6.64
C ILE A 236 -6.02 -3.86 6.80
N GLY A 237 -5.42 -3.16 5.83
CA GLY A 237 -4.04 -2.70 5.87
C GLY A 237 -3.96 -1.18 5.78
N THR A 238 -2.81 -0.60 6.07
CA THR A 238 -2.57 0.85 5.91
C THR A 238 -1.74 1.15 4.68
N ASP A 239 -0.92 0.21 4.24
CA ASP A 239 0.08 0.40 3.18
C ASP A 239 0.91 1.69 3.39
N SER A 240 1.30 1.92 4.65
CA SER A 240 1.99 3.14 5.05
C SER A 240 2.95 2.89 6.22
N PRO A 241 4.09 3.61 6.26
CA PRO A 241 4.94 3.64 7.44
C PRO A 241 4.26 4.39 8.59
N ALA A 242 4.78 4.21 9.80
CA ALA A 242 4.39 5.01 10.95
C ALA A 242 4.78 6.48 10.73
N LYS A 243 3.89 7.39 11.10
CA LYS A 243 4.08 8.85 11.02
C LYS A 243 3.80 9.51 12.37
N ALA A 244 4.33 10.73 12.54
CA ALA A 244 4.06 11.59 13.68
C ALA A 244 3.86 13.02 13.17
N GLU A 245 3.12 13.84 13.93
CA GLU A 245 2.91 15.26 13.59
C GLU A 245 4.15 16.13 13.87
N ASP A 246 5.17 15.56 14.50
CA ASP A 246 6.44 16.21 14.86
C ASP A 246 7.65 15.49 14.28
N GLY A 247 8.80 16.15 14.32
CA GLY A 247 10.09 15.63 13.87
C GLY A 247 10.19 15.44 12.35
N LYS A 248 11.22 14.74 11.91
CA LYS A 248 11.51 14.57 10.48
C LYS A 248 10.40 13.89 9.68
N LEU A 249 9.57 13.06 10.32
CA LEU A 249 8.49 12.33 9.63
C LEU A 249 7.27 13.22 9.34
N SER A 250 7.18 14.43 9.94
CA SER A 250 6.14 15.42 9.65
C SER A 250 6.48 16.33 8.48
N GLU A 251 7.73 16.39 8.06
CA GLU A 251 8.20 17.35 7.04
C GLU A 251 7.68 17.04 5.64
N SER A 252 7.27 15.80 5.36
CA SER A 252 6.72 15.39 4.06
C SER A 252 5.23 15.11 4.14
N LYS A 253 4.45 15.68 3.23
CA LYS A 253 3.05 15.30 3.06
C LYS A 253 2.98 13.85 2.60
N SER A 254 2.26 13.04 3.37
CA SER A 254 2.03 11.63 3.04
C SER A 254 0.59 11.42 2.59
N HIS A 255 0.33 10.24 2.04
CA HIS A 255 -1.04 9.81 1.78
C HIS A 255 -1.85 9.77 3.11
N PRO A 256 -3.13 10.21 3.16
CA PRO A 256 -3.95 10.21 4.38
C PRO A 256 -4.11 8.82 5.02
N ARG A 257 -3.85 7.73 4.26
CA ARG A 257 -3.87 6.36 4.79
C ARG A 257 -2.86 6.12 5.93
N ALA A 258 -1.82 6.94 6.02
CA ALA A 258 -0.86 6.89 7.13
C ALA A 258 -1.47 7.28 8.48
N TRP A 259 -2.54 8.06 8.47
CA TRP A 259 -3.15 8.68 9.65
C TRP A 259 -4.55 8.13 9.94
N GLY A 260 -5.33 7.93 8.88
CA GLY A 260 -6.78 7.76 8.97
C GLY A 260 -7.34 6.37 8.64
N SER A 261 -6.54 5.38 8.22
CA SER A 261 -7.06 4.12 7.68
C SER A 261 -8.05 3.42 8.62
N PHE A 262 -7.68 3.13 9.85
CA PHE A 262 -8.55 2.41 10.78
C PHE A 262 -9.74 3.24 11.26
N PRO A 263 -9.57 4.52 11.65
CA PRO A 263 -10.69 5.39 12.00
C PRO A 263 -11.67 5.62 10.85
N ARG A 264 -11.22 5.69 9.60
CA ARG A 264 -12.08 5.77 8.42
C ARG A 264 -12.95 4.51 8.26
N ILE A 265 -12.41 3.32 8.49
CA ILE A 265 -13.21 2.08 8.52
C ILE A 265 -14.34 2.20 9.54
N LEU A 266 -14.03 2.60 10.77
CA LEU A 266 -15.00 2.67 11.85
C LEU A 266 -16.01 3.82 11.67
N GLY A 267 -15.55 4.97 11.21
CA GLY A 267 -16.43 6.14 11.00
C GLY A 267 -17.26 6.01 9.73
N THR A 268 -16.60 5.92 8.57
CA THR A 268 -17.28 5.96 7.28
C THR A 268 -17.99 4.64 6.97
N TYR A 269 -17.25 3.52 6.93
CA TYR A 269 -17.81 2.27 6.41
C TYR A 269 -18.65 1.49 7.43
N VAL A 270 -18.41 1.65 8.75
CA VAL A 270 -19.23 1.02 9.78
C VAL A 270 -20.39 1.93 10.18
N ARG A 271 -20.09 3.12 10.74
CA ARG A 271 -21.13 3.99 11.32
C ARG A 271 -22.02 4.64 10.26
N ASP A 272 -21.41 5.28 9.24
CA ASP A 272 -22.15 6.16 8.33
C ASP A 272 -22.76 5.37 7.16
N GLU A 273 -22.08 4.37 6.62
CA GLU A 273 -22.52 3.58 5.46
C GLU A 273 -23.14 2.20 5.83
N ASN A 274 -22.93 1.69 7.03
CA ASN A 274 -23.33 0.34 7.43
C ASN A 274 -22.82 -0.77 6.48
N LEU A 275 -21.66 -0.56 5.87
CA LEU A 275 -21.04 -1.51 4.93
C LEU A 275 -20.58 -2.78 5.64
N LEU A 276 -20.07 -2.63 6.86
CA LEU A 276 -19.58 -3.68 7.77
C LEU A 276 -20.25 -3.55 9.13
N SER A 277 -20.46 -4.68 9.82
CA SER A 277 -20.73 -4.61 11.25
C SER A 277 -19.47 -4.16 12.00
N LEU A 278 -19.64 -3.59 13.19
CA LEU A 278 -18.53 -3.17 14.04
C LEU A 278 -17.63 -4.37 14.40
N GLU A 279 -18.22 -5.51 14.73
CA GLU A 279 -17.52 -6.74 15.10
C GLU A 279 -16.65 -7.24 13.95
N GLU A 280 -17.18 -7.25 12.71
CA GLU A 280 -16.42 -7.69 11.53
C GLU A 280 -15.29 -6.72 11.20
N ALA A 281 -15.51 -5.42 11.30
CA ALA A 281 -14.47 -4.42 11.13
C ALA A 281 -13.33 -4.61 12.15
N ILE A 282 -13.67 -4.78 13.44
CA ILE A 282 -12.69 -5.05 14.50
C ILE A 282 -11.94 -6.35 14.22
N ARG A 283 -12.65 -7.44 13.88
CA ARG A 283 -12.01 -8.72 13.52
C ARG A 283 -10.96 -8.55 12.41
N LYS A 284 -11.31 -7.83 11.35
CA LYS A 284 -10.41 -7.59 10.19
C LYS A 284 -9.17 -6.78 10.55
N MET A 285 -9.28 -5.85 11.50
CA MET A 285 -8.19 -4.98 11.96
C MET A 285 -7.32 -5.59 13.07
N THR A 286 -7.76 -6.67 13.70
CA THR A 286 -7.11 -7.24 14.89
C THR A 286 -6.82 -8.73 14.72
N SER A 287 -7.74 -9.62 15.13
CA SER A 287 -7.49 -11.06 15.18
C SER A 287 -7.21 -11.69 13.82
N LYS A 288 -7.80 -11.18 12.72
CA LYS A 288 -7.49 -11.66 11.36
C LYS A 288 -6.03 -11.36 11.00
N ALA A 289 -5.57 -10.13 11.23
CA ALA A 289 -4.19 -9.73 10.93
C ALA A 289 -3.19 -10.50 11.83
N ALA A 290 -3.46 -10.61 13.13
CA ALA A 290 -2.63 -11.36 14.06
C ALA A 290 -2.53 -12.85 13.68
N ALA A 291 -3.66 -13.50 13.40
CA ALA A 291 -3.70 -14.89 12.98
C ALA A 291 -2.94 -15.13 11.66
N ARG A 292 -2.98 -14.16 10.74
CA ARG A 292 -2.28 -14.26 9.45
C ARG A 292 -0.77 -14.45 9.63
N VAL A 293 -0.18 -13.76 10.60
CA VAL A 293 1.24 -13.86 10.94
C VAL A 293 1.50 -14.76 12.16
N ARG A 294 0.52 -15.58 12.54
CA ARG A 294 0.58 -16.57 13.63
C ARG A 294 0.89 -15.97 15.01
N LEU A 295 0.44 -14.76 15.27
CA LEU A 295 0.49 -14.13 16.60
C LEU A 295 -0.79 -14.47 17.36
N TYR A 296 -0.74 -15.56 18.11
CA TYR A 296 -1.92 -16.08 18.83
C TYR A 296 -2.05 -15.53 20.25
N ASP A 297 -1.09 -14.73 20.71
CA ASP A 297 -1.05 -14.11 22.03
C ASP A 297 -1.70 -12.70 22.05
N ARG A 298 -2.20 -12.20 20.93
CA ARG A 298 -2.79 -10.86 20.77
C ARG A 298 -3.92 -10.82 19.74
N GLY A 299 -4.58 -9.67 19.59
CA GLY A 299 -5.67 -9.46 18.62
C GLY A 299 -7.05 -9.88 19.12
N LEU A 300 -7.17 -10.36 20.36
CA LEU A 300 -8.44 -10.68 21.03
C LEU A 300 -8.39 -10.20 22.48
N LEU A 301 -9.55 -9.77 23.02
CA LEU A 301 -9.71 -9.45 24.45
C LEU A 301 -10.02 -10.71 25.23
N ARG A 302 -8.99 -11.39 25.74
CA ARG A 302 -9.11 -12.62 26.56
C ARG A 302 -8.08 -12.60 27.68
N PRO A 303 -8.40 -13.17 28.87
CA PRO A 303 -7.42 -13.36 29.93
C PRO A 303 -6.19 -14.12 29.43
N GLY A 304 -4.99 -13.66 29.82
CA GLY A 304 -3.71 -14.26 29.42
C GLY A 304 -3.13 -13.75 28.09
N MET A 305 -3.89 -12.96 27.31
CA MET A 305 -3.35 -12.33 26.11
C MET A 305 -2.67 -10.99 26.42
N MET A 306 -1.80 -10.56 25.51
CA MET A 306 -1.15 -9.25 25.57
C MET A 306 -2.20 -8.13 25.54
N ALA A 307 -2.07 -7.18 26.45
CA ALA A 307 -3.00 -6.08 26.61
C ALA A 307 -2.68 -4.96 25.58
N ASP A 308 -2.95 -5.24 24.31
CA ASP A 308 -2.95 -4.27 23.20
C ASP A 308 -4.41 -3.85 22.96
N ILE A 309 -4.83 -2.72 23.53
CA ILE A 309 -6.23 -2.32 23.64
C ILE A 309 -6.43 -0.91 23.16
N THR A 310 -7.36 -0.70 22.23
CA THR A 310 -7.81 0.64 21.80
C THR A 310 -9.21 0.91 22.35
N ILE A 311 -9.38 2.04 23.02
CA ILE A 311 -10.68 2.53 23.53
C ILE A 311 -11.05 3.78 22.72
N PHE A 312 -12.20 3.72 22.06
CA PHE A 312 -12.70 4.80 21.21
C PHE A 312 -14.20 5.03 21.39
N ASP A 313 -14.70 6.20 21.00
CA ASP A 313 -16.11 6.50 20.95
C ASP A 313 -16.63 6.22 19.53
N SER A 314 -17.46 5.19 19.37
CA SER A 314 -18.02 4.77 18.07
C SER A 314 -18.88 5.84 17.39
N ARG A 315 -19.44 6.79 18.16
CA ARG A 315 -20.27 7.89 17.63
C ARG A 315 -19.44 9.00 17.02
N THR A 316 -18.19 9.17 17.44
CA THR A 316 -17.33 10.30 17.04
C THR A 316 -16.07 9.88 16.30
N ILE A 317 -15.73 8.58 16.28
CA ILE A 317 -14.55 8.07 15.61
C ILE A 317 -14.56 8.43 14.13
N ARG A 318 -13.49 9.06 13.64
CA ARG A 318 -13.29 9.39 12.23
C ARG A 318 -11.84 9.71 11.92
N ASP A 319 -11.47 9.59 10.65
CA ASP A 319 -10.26 10.19 10.12
C ASP A 319 -10.45 11.72 10.01
N ALA A 320 -9.36 12.45 10.22
CA ALA A 320 -9.31 13.90 10.03
C ALA A 320 -8.41 14.29 8.85
N SER A 321 -7.69 13.32 8.29
CA SER A 321 -6.72 13.51 7.21
C SER A 321 -7.39 13.59 5.85
N THR A 322 -6.89 14.48 4.98
CA THR A 322 -7.31 14.60 3.57
C THR A 322 -6.10 14.43 2.64
N PHE A 323 -6.33 14.33 1.34
CA PHE A 323 -5.23 14.25 0.37
C PHE A 323 -4.41 15.55 0.29
N LEU A 324 -5.02 16.70 0.57
CA LEU A 324 -4.34 18.01 0.56
C LEU A 324 -3.75 18.38 1.92
N ASP A 325 -4.36 17.90 3.00
CA ASP A 325 -3.94 18.14 4.37
C ASP A 325 -3.98 16.82 5.16
N PRO A 326 -2.93 15.98 5.01
CA PRO A 326 -2.94 14.62 5.54
C PRO A 326 -2.49 14.50 7.00
N THR A 327 -1.80 15.50 7.56
CA THR A 327 -1.09 15.39 8.83
C THR A 327 -2.00 15.72 10.01
N HIS A 328 -2.93 14.79 10.29
CA HIS A 328 -3.88 14.92 11.40
C HIS A 328 -4.11 13.59 12.10
N TYR A 329 -4.01 13.63 13.44
CA TYR A 329 -4.44 12.49 14.24
C TYR A 329 -5.96 12.30 14.18
N SER A 330 -6.36 11.06 14.33
CA SER A 330 -7.75 10.64 14.27
C SER A 330 -8.57 11.19 15.44
N VAL A 331 -9.84 11.48 15.21
CA VAL A 331 -10.78 11.93 16.23
C VAL A 331 -11.49 10.73 16.87
N GLY A 332 -11.79 10.81 18.16
CA GLY A 332 -12.62 9.79 18.86
C GLY A 332 -11.82 8.69 19.56
N ILE A 333 -10.48 8.62 19.40
CA ILE A 333 -9.62 7.73 20.20
C ILE A 333 -9.48 8.30 21.61
N LYS A 334 -9.75 7.50 22.64
CA LYS A 334 -9.64 7.89 24.06
C LYS A 334 -8.36 7.35 24.67
N HIS A 335 -8.12 6.05 24.54
CA HIS A 335 -6.92 5.42 25.09
C HIS A 335 -6.39 4.37 24.12
N VAL A 336 -5.08 4.21 24.10
CA VAL A 336 -4.38 3.09 23.43
C VAL A 336 -3.38 2.52 24.41
N PHE A 337 -3.48 1.22 24.64
CA PHE A 337 -2.53 0.45 25.43
C PHE A 337 -1.73 -0.48 24.50
N VAL A 338 -0.44 -0.54 24.73
CA VAL A 338 0.48 -1.49 24.09
C VAL A 338 1.22 -2.25 25.18
N ASN A 339 1.15 -3.57 25.16
CA ASN A 339 1.72 -4.42 26.20
C ASN A 339 1.30 -3.96 27.63
N GLY A 340 0.05 -3.52 27.81
CA GLY A 340 -0.52 -3.07 29.09
C GLY A 340 -0.15 -1.67 29.56
N ARG A 341 0.61 -0.89 28.77
CA ARG A 341 0.98 0.51 29.12
C ARG A 341 0.29 1.48 28.17
N ALA A 342 -0.26 2.56 28.73
CA ALA A 342 -1.00 3.55 27.96
C ALA A 342 -0.04 4.42 27.12
N VAL A 343 -0.07 4.27 25.79
CA VAL A 343 0.66 5.12 24.83
C VAL A 343 -0.18 6.31 24.38
N VAL A 344 -1.53 6.21 24.49
CA VAL A 344 -2.46 7.33 24.39
C VAL A 344 -3.35 7.30 25.62
N SER A 345 -3.53 8.44 26.29
CA SER A 345 -4.40 8.60 27.46
C SER A 345 -5.21 9.88 27.33
N ASN A 346 -6.56 9.76 27.45
CA ASN A 346 -7.49 10.87 27.25
C ASN A 346 -7.29 11.63 25.91
N GLY A 347 -6.94 10.89 24.85
CA GLY A 347 -6.70 11.44 23.53
C GLY A 347 -5.32 12.06 23.31
N ALA A 348 -4.47 12.12 24.33
CA ALA A 348 -3.11 12.66 24.24
C ALA A 348 -2.05 11.55 24.22
N ILE A 349 -1.03 11.70 23.39
CA ILE A 349 0.14 10.79 23.33
C ILE A 349 0.94 10.93 24.62
N THR A 350 1.35 9.79 25.19
CA THR A 350 2.21 9.74 26.38
C THR A 350 3.68 9.56 26.01
N ASN A 351 4.57 9.59 27.01
CA ASN A 351 6.00 9.30 26.83
C ASN A 351 6.33 7.80 26.86
N GLU A 352 5.33 6.94 27.02
CA GLU A 352 5.53 5.49 27.10
C GLU A 352 5.97 4.90 25.74
N ARG A 353 6.90 3.95 25.78
CA ARG A 353 7.45 3.25 24.61
C ARG A 353 7.54 1.74 24.90
N PRO A 354 6.38 1.09 25.15
CA PRO A 354 6.35 -0.33 25.58
C PRO A 354 6.43 -1.31 24.40
N GLY A 355 6.54 -0.85 23.17
CA GLY A 355 6.65 -1.68 21.97
C GLY A 355 7.82 -2.66 22.05
N ARG A 356 7.62 -3.88 21.53
CA ARG A 356 8.64 -4.93 21.45
C ARG A 356 8.70 -5.49 20.03
N PRO A 357 9.88 -5.93 19.55
CA PRO A 357 9.98 -6.66 18.31
C PRO A 357 9.12 -7.93 18.35
N ILE A 358 8.30 -8.13 17.33
CA ILE A 358 7.55 -9.36 17.13
C ILE A 358 8.43 -10.32 16.33
N ARG A 359 8.48 -11.58 16.76
CA ARG A 359 9.29 -12.62 16.14
C ARG A 359 8.40 -13.64 15.43
N GLY A 360 8.83 -14.05 14.25
CA GLY A 360 8.16 -15.07 13.46
C GLY A 360 8.36 -16.49 14.02
N PRO A 361 7.62 -17.46 13.47
CA PRO A 361 7.59 -18.83 14.00
C PRO A 361 8.91 -19.60 13.92
N GLY A 362 9.86 -19.14 13.11
CA GLY A 362 11.20 -19.73 13.02
C GLY A 362 12.20 -19.24 14.08
N TYR A 363 11.80 -18.32 14.96
CA TYR A 363 12.69 -17.79 16.00
C TYR A 363 12.75 -18.73 17.19
N HIS A 364 13.94 -19.21 17.54
CA HIS A 364 14.16 -20.15 18.65
C HIS A 364 14.89 -19.55 19.86
N GLY A 365 15.07 -18.22 19.90
CA GLY A 365 15.74 -17.54 21.00
C GLY A 365 17.25 -17.86 21.05
N LYS A 366 18.07 -16.99 20.48
CA LYS A 366 19.51 -16.94 20.80
C LYS A 366 19.76 -15.81 21.75
#